data_24cd9d002e0e9560e17a80356ecd6ed9
#
_entry.id   24cd9d002e0e9560e17a80356ecd6ed9
#
_cell.length_a   1.000
_cell.length_b   1.000
_cell.length_c   1.000
_cell.angle_alpha   90.00
_cell.angle_beta   90.00
_cell.angle_gamma   90.00
#
_symmetry.space_group_name_H-M   'P 1'
#
loop_
_entity.id
_entity.type
_entity.pdbx_description
1 polymer ?
#
loop_
_entity_poly.entity_id
_entity_poly.type
_entity_poly.pdbx_seq_one_letter_code
_entity_poly.pdbx_strand_id
1 'polypeptide(L)' 'VADIIRQRIADGTYPPRTRVPSVLQLQAEFGIAAATGQKVHRALREEGLIYTEPGLGSFVARTDD' A
#
# COMPACT_ATOMS: atom_id res chain seq x y z
N VAL A 1 -3.20 10.01 -3.20
CA VAL A 1 -2.15 8.97 -3.10
C VAL A 1 -2.78 7.58 -2.93
N ALA A 2 -3.74 7.44 -2.02
CA ALA A 2 -4.40 6.15 -1.82
C ALA A 2 -5.08 5.67 -3.11
N ASP A 3 -5.71 6.56 -3.85
CA ASP A 3 -6.37 6.21 -5.10
C ASP A 3 -5.40 5.66 -6.14
N ILE A 4 -4.21 6.25 -6.23
CA ILE A 4 -3.17 5.79 -7.15
C ILE A 4 -2.73 4.37 -6.77
N ILE A 5 -2.47 4.13 -5.50
CA ILE A 5 -2.05 2.81 -5.00
C ILE A 5 -3.15 1.79 -5.24
N ARG A 6 -4.39 2.16 -4.95
CA ARG A 6 -5.55 1.30 -5.17
C ARG A 6 -5.66 0.88 -6.63
N GLN A 7 -5.47 1.84 -7.53
CA GLN A 7 -5.53 1.59 -8.96
C GLN A 7 -4.38 0.66 -9.41
N ARG A 8 -3.18 0.88 -8.90
CA ARG A 8 -2.03 0.04 -9.22
C ARG A 8 -2.22 -1.40 -8.74
N ILE A 9 -2.88 -1.58 -7.60
CA ILE A 9 -3.22 -2.92 -7.11
C ILE A 9 -4.24 -3.56 -8.05
N ALA A 10 -5.26 -2.79 -8.46
CA ALA A 10 -6.33 -3.30 -9.30
C ALA A 10 -5.85 -3.68 -10.70
N ASP A 11 -4.89 -2.91 -11.25
CA ASP A 11 -4.42 -3.16 -12.62
C ASP A 11 -3.23 -4.11 -12.69
N GLY A 12 -2.76 -4.61 -11.55
CA GLY A 12 -1.68 -5.57 -11.51
C GLY A 12 -0.28 -4.98 -11.45
N THR A 13 -0.14 -3.65 -11.34
CA THR A 13 1.16 -3.02 -11.17
C THR A 13 1.84 -3.54 -9.90
N TYR A 14 1.05 -3.73 -8.85
CA TYR A 14 1.50 -4.41 -7.63
C TYR A 14 0.77 -5.75 -7.54
N PRO A 15 1.38 -6.84 -8.00
CA PRO A 15 0.71 -8.15 -7.95
C PRO A 15 0.42 -8.60 -6.51
N PRO A 16 -0.53 -9.53 -6.32
CA PRO A 16 -0.80 -10.08 -4.99
C PRO A 16 0.46 -10.63 -4.33
N ARG A 17 0.57 -10.41 -3.03
CA ARG A 17 1.69 -10.88 -2.18
C ARG A 17 3.02 -10.19 -2.45
N THR A 18 3.04 -9.17 -3.31
CA THR A 18 4.24 -8.37 -3.48
C THR A 18 4.23 -7.21 -2.49
N ARG A 19 5.41 -6.66 -2.27
CA ARG A 19 5.57 -5.59 -1.29
C ARG A 19 4.96 -4.29 -1.79
N VAL A 20 4.15 -3.67 -0.93
CA VAL A 20 3.61 -2.33 -1.18
C VAL A 20 4.68 -1.31 -0.78
N PRO A 21 4.79 -0.16 -1.48
CA PRO A 21 5.71 0.89 -1.04
C PRO A 21 5.51 1.26 0.42
N SER A 22 6.61 1.36 1.16
CA SER A 22 6.55 1.75 2.57
C SER A 22 6.16 3.22 2.69
N VAL A 23 5.84 3.65 3.92
CA VAL A 23 5.57 5.06 4.19
C VAL A 23 6.73 5.93 3.70
N LEU A 24 7.96 5.51 3.97
CA LEU A 24 9.14 6.25 3.55
C LEU A 24 9.23 6.35 2.03
N GLN A 25 8.92 5.27 1.32
CA GLN A 25 8.90 5.27 -0.14
C GLN A 25 7.80 6.17 -0.68
N LEU A 26 6.64 6.18 -0.05
CA LEU A 26 5.55 7.07 -0.44
C LEU A 26 5.94 8.53 -0.25
N GLN A 27 6.65 8.85 0.83
CA GLN A 27 7.14 10.20 1.04
C GLN A 27 8.09 10.63 -0.09
N ALA A 28 8.99 9.74 -0.48
CA ALA A 28 9.95 10.04 -1.54
C ALA A 28 9.29 10.14 -2.91
N GLU A 29 8.33 9.26 -3.21
CA GLU A 29 7.71 9.22 -4.53
C GLU A 29 6.68 10.35 -4.72
N PHE A 30 5.87 10.63 -3.71
CA PHE A 30 4.76 11.57 -3.82
C PHE A 30 5.00 12.89 -3.10
N GLY A 31 6.11 13.04 -2.40
CA GLY A 31 6.40 14.27 -1.68
C GLY A 31 5.43 14.56 -0.54
N ILE A 32 4.92 13.53 0.12
CA ILE A 32 3.95 13.66 1.22
C ILE A 32 4.63 13.51 2.57
N ALA A 33 3.94 13.97 3.62
CA ALA A 33 4.42 13.81 4.99
C ALA A 33 4.21 12.37 5.47
N ALA A 34 4.97 11.98 6.49
CA ALA A 34 4.87 10.64 7.06
C ALA A 34 3.45 10.33 7.55
N ALA A 35 2.80 11.30 8.19
CA ALA A 35 1.42 11.11 8.67
C ALA A 35 0.46 10.80 7.53
N THR A 36 0.63 11.44 6.38
CA THR A 36 -0.20 11.17 5.19
C THR A 36 0.06 9.77 4.67
N GLY A 37 1.34 9.35 4.61
CA GLY A 37 1.68 8.00 4.19
C GLY A 37 1.07 6.93 5.10
N GLN A 38 1.08 7.18 6.40
CA GLN A 38 0.45 6.26 7.36
C GLN A 38 -1.05 6.18 7.16
N LYS A 39 -1.70 7.29 6.85
CA LYS A 39 -3.13 7.29 6.54
C LYS A 39 -3.45 6.49 5.29
N VAL A 40 -2.60 6.58 4.28
CA VAL A 40 -2.76 5.81 3.04
C VAL A 40 -2.70 4.31 3.37
N HIS A 41 -1.67 3.87 4.08
CA HIS A 41 -1.52 2.47 4.46
C HIS A 41 -2.71 1.99 5.30
N ARG A 42 -3.15 2.82 6.24
CA ARG A 42 -4.29 2.47 7.10
C ARG A 42 -5.57 2.28 6.29
N ALA A 43 -5.84 3.21 5.37
CA ALA A 43 -7.03 3.12 4.52
C ALA A 43 -7.01 1.85 3.68
N LEU A 44 -5.86 1.53 3.09
CA LEU A 44 -5.73 0.33 2.26
C LEU A 44 -5.90 -0.95 3.08
N ARG A 45 -5.40 -0.97 4.32
CA ARG A 45 -5.60 -2.12 5.21
C ARG A 45 -7.07 -2.29 5.59
N GLU A 46 -7.75 -1.19 5.87
CA GLU A 46 -9.17 -1.23 6.22
C GLU A 46 -10.02 -1.73 5.06
N GLU A 47 -9.60 -1.46 3.83
CA GLU A 47 -10.27 -1.94 2.63
C GLU A 47 -9.92 -3.40 2.31
N GLY A 48 -8.96 -3.97 3.03
CA GLY A 48 -8.52 -5.33 2.78
C GLY A 48 -7.62 -5.49 1.57
N LEU A 49 -7.06 -4.40 1.05
CA LEU A 49 -6.19 -4.43 -0.13
C LEU A 49 -4.75 -4.77 0.20
N ILE A 50 -4.31 -4.48 1.41
CA ILE A 50 -2.96 -4.80 1.87
C ILE A 50 -3.01 -5.38 3.27
N TYR A 51 -1.93 -6.05 3.66
CA TYR A 51 -1.76 -6.53 5.03
C TYR A 51 -0.35 -6.22 5.49
N THR A 52 -0.17 -6.11 6.80
CA THR A 52 1.14 -5.80 7.40
C THR A 52 1.70 -7.02 8.09
N GLU A 53 2.96 -7.35 7.77
CA GLU A 53 3.70 -8.41 8.43
C GLU A 53 4.73 -7.77 9.36
N PRO A 54 4.69 -8.02 10.66
CA PRO A 54 5.65 -7.43 11.60
C PRO A 54 7.09 -7.75 11.19
N GLY A 55 7.91 -6.71 11.10
CA GLY A 55 9.31 -6.86 10.74
C GLY A 55 9.59 -7.03 9.25
N LEU A 56 8.57 -7.26 8.43
CA LEU A 56 8.74 -7.48 6.99
C LEU A 56 8.18 -6.36 6.13
N GLY A 57 7.15 -5.66 6.60
CA GLY A 57 6.53 -4.56 5.87
C GLY A 57 5.09 -4.86 5.48
N SER A 58 4.58 -4.10 4.53
CA SER A 58 3.21 -4.28 4.04
C SER A 58 3.23 -4.92 2.66
N PHE A 59 2.29 -5.80 2.41
CA PHE A 59 2.19 -6.57 1.17
C PHE A 59 0.79 -6.45 0.60
N VAL A 60 0.66 -6.62 -0.71
CA VAL A 60 -0.64 -6.62 -1.38
C VAL A 60 -1.40 -7.87 -0.96
N ALA A 61 -2.63 -7.69 -0.47
CA ALA A 61 -3.48 -8.81 -0.11
C ALA A 61 -4.00 -9.47 -1.37
N ARG A 62 -4.29 -10.76 -1.26
CA ARG A 62 -4.87 -11.50 -2.36
C ARG A 62 -6.33 -11.09 -2.55
N THR A 63 -6.65 -10.62 -3.75
CA THR A 63 -7.99 -10.08 -4.02
C THR A 63 -8.79 -10.88 -5.03
N ASP A 64 -8.23 -11.96 -5.53
CA ASP A 64 -8.83 -12.76 -6.59
C ASP A 64 -9.57 -14.02 -6.09
N ASP A 65 -9.81 -14.10 -4.83
CA ASP A 65 -10.47 -15.26 -4.23
C ASP A 65 -11.98 -15.22 -4.41
#